data_70a841b4c04988bd35048e667fbbcf73
#
_entry.id   70a841b4c04988bd35048e667fbbcf73
#
_cell.length_a   1.000
_cell.length_b   1.000
_cell.length_c   1.000
_cell.angle_alpha   90.00
_cell.angle_beta   90.00
_cell.angle_gamma   90.00
#
_symmetry.space_group_name_H-M   'P 1'
#
loop_
_entity.id
_entity.type
_entity.pdbx_description
1 polymer ?
#
loop_
_entity_poly.entity_id
_entity_poly.type
_entity_poly.pdbx_seq_one_letter_code
_entity_poly.pdbx_strand_id
1 'polypeptide(L)'
;CDLPQDAGPTPADQVAFFQLSGGSTGTPKLIPRTHNDYDYSIRASVAICGVTAATRFLCALPAGHNFTMSSPGVLGVFHAGGTVVMAPSPEPLTCFGLIAREGVTMAPLVPPAVALWLRAVEDDPARRAQLITLETMLVGGANFAEATARRVPELLDCRLQQVFGMA
;
A
#
# COMPACT_ATOMS: atom_id res chain seq x y z
N CYS A 1 24.84 -15.66 16.50
CA CYS A 1 24.57 -14.32 17.00
C CYS A 1 23.60 -14.48 18.16
N ASP A 2 24.14 -14.50 19.40
CA ASP A 2 23.32 -14.67 20.60
C ASP A 2 22.61 -13.34 20.85
N LEU A 3 21.33 -13.29 20.55
CA LEU A 3 20.48 -12.18 20.96
C LEU A 3 20.29 -12.24 22.48
N PRO A 4 20.35 -11.11 23.21
CA PRO A 4 20.09 -11.09 24.64
C PRO A 4 18.70 -11.67 24.92
N GLN A 5 18.62 -12.70 25.72
CA GLN A 5 17.37 -13.41 26.02
C GLN A 5 16.41 -12.64 26.95
N ASP A 6 16.79 -11.46 27.44
CA ASP A 6 16.01 -10.65 28.39
C ASP A 6 15.97 -9.17 28.00
N ALA A 7 15.61 -8.85 26.78
CA ALA A 7 15.09 -7.52 26.50
C ALA A 7 13.64 -7.50 27.01
N GLY A 8 13.41 -6.93 28.21
CA GLY A 8 12.07 -6.69 28.70
C GLY A 8 11.21 -5.89 27.68
N PRO A 9 9.91 -5.69 27.92
CA PRO A 9 9.03 -5.02 26.98
C PRO A 9 9.59 -3.64 26.64
N THR A 10 9.77 -3.36 25.35
CA THR A 10 10.22 -2.04 24.86
C THR A 10 9.17 -1.00 25.22
N PRO A 11 9.51 0.11 25.92
CA PRO A 11 8.57 1.15 26.23
C PRO A 11 7.89 1.72 24.98
N ALA A 12 6.59 1.85 25.01
CA ALA A 12 5.80 2.18 23.82
C ALA A 12 6.02 3.62 23.29
N ASP A 13 6.56 4.51 24.13
CA ASP A 13 6.92 5.89 23.83
C ASP A 13 8.37 6.04 23.30
N GLN A 14 9.14 4.97 23.29
CA GLN A 14 10.46 4.97 22.68
C GLN A 14 10.39 4.92 21.15
N VAL A 15 11.47 5.40 20.51
CA VAL A 15 11.62 5.34 19.06
C VAL A 15 11.75 3.89 18.61
N ALA A 16 10.80 3.46 17.79
CA ALA A 16 10.81 2.13 17.18
C ALA A 16 11.76 2.05 15.98
N PHE A 17 11.74 3.10 15.14
CA PHE A 17 12.57 3.21 13.94
C PHE A 17 12.59 4.65 13.42
N PHE A 18 13.43 4.88 12.42
CA PHE A 18 13.50 6.16 11.71
C PHE A 18 13.02 5.99 10.27
N GLN A 19 12.18 6.91 9.83
CA GLN A 19 11.84 7.04 8.43
C GLN A 19 12.66 8.12 7.75
N LEU A 20 12.94 7.95 6.47
CA LEU A 20 13.60 8.98 5.67
C LEU A 20 12.56 9.94 5.11
N SER A 21 12.78 11.24 5.29
CA SER A 21 11.98 12.25 4.61
C SER A 21 12.20 12.17 3.09
N GLY A 22 11.14 12.29 2.31
CA GLY A 22 11.20 12.45 0.86
C GLY A 22 11.68 13.86 0.50
N GLY A 23 12.98 14.15 0.63
CA GLY A 23 13.55 15.44 0.28
C GLY A 23 13.98 15.49 -1.19
N SER A 24 13.39 16.37 -1.99
CA SER A 24 13.84 16.63 -3.36
C SER A 24 15.09 17.54 -3.45
N THR A 25 15.52 18.16 -2.36
CA THR A 25 16.48 19.27 -2.39
C THR A 25 17.62 19.19 -1.36
N GLY A 26 17.86 18.05 -0.71
CA GLY A 26 18.92 17.95 0.29
C GLY A 26 19.10 16.56 0.88
N THR A 27 19.96 16.47 1.90
CA THR A 27 20.15 15.23 2.66
C THR A 27 18.84 14.82 3.34
N PRO A 28 18.34 13.59 3.12
CA PRO A 28 17.13 13.10 3.79
C PRO A 28 17.25 13.23 5.31
N LYS A 29 16.19 13.67 5.95
CA LYS A 29 16.12 13.74 7.41
C LYS A 29 15.62 12.41 7.96
N LEU A 30 16.21 11.99 9.08
CA LEU A 30 15.69 10.86 9.87
C LEU A 30 14.54 11.36 10.74
N ILE A 31 13.36 10.80 10.53
CA ILE A 31 12.14 11.12 11.27
C ILE A 31 11.88 9.98 12.26
N PRO A 32 12.01 10.24 13.58
CA PRO A 32 11.76 9.22 14.59
C PRO A 32 10.26 8.90 14.67
N ARG A 33 9.94 7.61 14.73
CA ARG A 33 8.58 7.13 14.95
C ARG A 33 8.57 6.23 16.18
N THR A 34 7.70 6.55 17.14
CA THR A 34 7.54 5.71 18.34
C THR A 34 6.62 4.52 18.06
N HIS A 35 6.64 3.52 18.95
CA HIS A 35 5.71 2.39 18.84
C HIS A 35 4.26 2.86 18.92
N ASN A 36 3.92 3.74 19.88
CA ASN A 36 2.57 4.28 20.05
C ASN A 36 2.07 5.05 18.82
N ASP A 37 2.90 5.95 18.28
CA ASP A 37 2.57 6.76 17.12
C ASP A 37 2.29 5.88 15.90
N TYR A 38 3.14 4.87 15.71
CA TYR A 38 3.01 4.02 14.54
C TYR A 38 1.84 3.04 14.65
N ASP A 39 1.62 2.47 15.83
CA ASP A 39 0.43 1.65 16.12
C ASP A 39 -0.87 2.44 15.92
N TYR A 40 -0.92 3.70 16.39
CA TYR A 40 -2.06 4.57 16.12
C TYR A 40 -2.29 4.78 14.62
N SER A 41 -1.25 5.09 13.87
CA SER A 41 -1.32 5.30 12.41
C SER A 41 -1.84 4.06 11.69
N ILE A 42 -1.37 2.87 12.08
CA ILE A 42 -1.81 1.59 11.53
C ILE A 42 -3.30 1.39 11.80
N ARG A 43 -3.75 1.49 13.05
CA ARG A 43 -5.15 1.26 13.43
C ARG A 43 -6.10 2.26 12.77
N ALA A 44 -5.73 3.53 12.73
CA ALA A 44 -6.51 4.56 12.05
C ALA A 44 -6.63 4.27 10.54
N SER A 45 -5.54 3.91 9.89
CA SER A 45 -5.54 3.56 8.46
C SER A 45 -6.37 2.32 8.16
N VAL A 46 -6.29 1.30 9.01
CA VAL A 46 -7.12 0.07 8.90
C VAL A 46 -8.61 0.42 8.94
N ALA A 47 -9.02 1.25 9.90
CA ALA A 47 -10.42 1.67 10.04
C ALA A 47 -10.89 2.51 8.83
N ILE A 48 -10.09 3.50 8.39
CA ILE A 48 -10.44 4.39 7.27
C ILE A 48 -10.52 3.63 5.95
N CYS A 49 -9.59 2.70 5.71
CA CYS A 49 -9.53 1.94 4.46
C CYS A 49 -10.44 0.70 4.46
N GLY A 50 -11.06 0.36 5.60
CA GLY A 50 -11.94 -0.80 5.72
C GLY A 50 -11.21 -2.13 5.60
N VAL A 51 -9.97 -2.21 6.12
CA VAL A 51 -9.17 -3.45 6.07
C VAL A 51 -9.71 -4.47 7.07
N THR A 52 -9.86 -5.70 6.64
CA THR A 52 -10.38 -6.82 7.43
C THR A 52 -9.53 -8.08 7.26
N ALA A 53 -9.86 -9.13 7.97
CA ALA A 53 -9.22 -10.45 7.80
C ALA A 53 -9.44 -11.06 6.40
N ALA A 54 -10.46 -10.59 5.66
CA ALA A 54 -10.69 -11.01 4.28
C ALA A 54 -9.82 -10.23 3.26
N THR A 55 -9.19 -9.14 3.66
CA THR A 55 -8.38 -8.30 2.77
C THR A 55 -7.15 -9.07 2.27
N ARG A 56 -6.98 -9.07 0.95
CA ARG A 56 -5.81 -9.59 0.25
C ARG A 56 -5.10 -8.44 -0.45
N PHE A 57 -4.03 -7.99 0.13
CA PHE A 57 -3.33 -6.74 -0.21
C PHE A 57 -2.15 -7.01 -1.14
N LEU A 58 -2.10 -6.32 -2.29
CA LEU A 58 -0.98 -6.41 -3.22
C LEU A 58 0.16 -5.48 -2.81
N CYS A 59 1.28 -6.04 -2.40
CA CYS A 59 2.50 -5.27 -2.11
C CYS A 59 3.39 -5.22 -3.37
N ALA A 60 3.12 -4.28 -4.27
CA ALA A 60 3.85 -4.09 -5.53
C ALA A 60 4.84 -2.91 -5.49
N LEU A 61 4.77 -2.09 -4.46
CA LEU A 61 5.69 -0.99 -4.17
C LEU A 61 6.66 -1.40 -3.06
N PRO A 62 7.78 -0.69 -2.85
CA PRO A 62 8.73 -1.02 -1.80
C PRO A 62 8.06 -1.14 -0.42
N ALA A 63 8.14 -2.31 0.20
CA ALA A 63 7.45 -2.60 1.46
C ALA A 63 7.92 -1.72 2.63
N GLY A 64 9.17 -1.25 2.61
CA GLY A 64 9.74 -0.34 3.62
C GLY A 64 9.33 1.12 3.47
N HIS A 65 8.64 1.49 2.39
CA HIS A 65 8.13 2.84 2.23
C HIS A 65 6.87 3.04 3.09
N ASN A 66 6.75 4.19 3.77
CA ASN A 66 5.66 4.46 4.71
C ASN A 66 4.26 4.17 4.15
N PHE A 67 3.99 4.53 2.91
CA PHE A 67 2.70 4.25 2.25
C PHE A 67 2.40 2.75 2.20
N THR A 68 3.36 1.95 1.76
CA THR A 68 3.18 0.50 1.62
C THR A 68 3.29 -0.23 2.97
N MET A 69 4.00 0.35 3.93
CA MET A 69 4.22 -0.27 5.23
C MET A 69 3.04 -0.09 6.19
N SER A 70 2.42 1.11 6.26
CA SER A 70 1.46 1.43 7.32
C SER A 70 0.23 2.27 6.92
N SER A 71 -0.03 2.54 5.61
CA SER A 71 -1.15 3.40 5.20
C SER A 71 -2.15 2.72 4.25
N PRO A 72 -2.92 1.71 4.65
CA PRO A 72 -2.79 0.82 5.81
C PRO A 72 -1.58 -0.10 5.74
N GLY A 73 -1.12 -0.41 4.53
CA GLY A 73 0.09 -1.14 4.21
C GLY A 73 0.15 -2.55 4.79
N VAL A 74 1.32 -3.14 4.71
CA VAL A 74 1.60 -4.51 5.15
C VAL A 74 1.25 -4.69 6.64
N LEU A 75 1.65 -3.72 7.48
CA LEU A 75 1.40 -3.82 8.92
C LEU A 75 -0.08 -3.70 9.27
N GLY A 76 -0.84 -2.83 8.58
CA GLY A 76 -2.29 -2.72 8.76
C GLY A 76 -3.02 -4.00 8.36
N VAL A 77 -2.59 -4.62 7.28
CA VAL A 77 -3.18 -5.90 6.83
C VAL A 77 -2.90 -7.02 7.84
N PHE A 78 -1.68 -7.11 8.36
CA PHE A 78 -1.36 -8.09 9.42
C PHE A 78 -2.10 -7.80 10.73
N HIS A 79 -2.23 -6.54 11.11
CA HIS A 79 -3.03 -6.14 12.27
C HIS A 79 -4.49 -6.60 12.15
N ALA A 80 -5.08 -6.52 10.98
CA ALA A 80 -6.45 -6.96 10.71
C ALA A 80 -6.60 -8.47 10.47
N GLY A 81 -5.50 -9.24 10.43
CA GLY A 81 -5.51 -10.67 10.14
C GLY A 81 -5.65 -11.01 8.64
N GLY A 82 -5.43 -10.04 7.75
CA GLY A 82 -5.49 -10.22 6.30
C GLY A 82 -4.23 -10.86 5.71
N THR A 83 -4.20 -10.96 4.39
CA THR A 83 -3.10 -11.57 3.62
C THR A 83 -2.36 -10.54 2.79
N VAL A 84 -1.04 -10.62 2.77
CA VAL A 84 -0.17 -9.80 1.88
C VAL A 84 0.34 -10.67 0.73
N VAL A 85 0.09 -10.21 -0.50
CA VAL A 85 0.58 -10.82 -1.74
C VAL A 85 1.73 -9.95 -2.25
N MET A 86 2.93 -10.51 -2.28
CA MET A 86 4.13 -9.80 -2.74
C MET A 86 4.24 -9.84 -4.25
N ALA A 87 4.44 -8.68 -4.87
CA ALA A 87 4.76 -8.56 -6.29
C ALA A 87 6.17 -8.00 -6.48
N PRO A 88 6.92 -8.43 -7.50
CA PRO A 88 8.29 -7.95 -7.74
C PRO A 88 8.34 -6.50 -8.22
N SER A 89 7.26 -6.01 -8.81
CA SER A 89 7.11 -4.64 -9.32
C SER A 89 5.64 -4.30 -9.57
N PRO A 90 5.27 -3.02 -9.76
CA PRO A 90 3.91 -2.61 -10.13
C PRO A 90 3.58 -2.82 -11.62
N GLU A 91 4.34 -3.63 -12.35
CA GLU A 91 4.12 -3.92 -13.76
C GLU A 91 2.74 -4.57 -13.96
N PRO A 92 1.89 -4.06 -14.90
CA PRO A 92 0.50 -4.47 -15.04
C PRO A 92 0.29 -5.98 -15.20
N LEU A 93 0.99 -6.62 -16.15
CA LEU A 93 0.74 -8.02 -16.48
C LEU A 93 1.09 -8.96 -15.33
N THR A 94 2.19 -8.67 -14.65
CA THR A 94 2.59 -9.40 -13.45
C THR A 94 1.58 -9.23 -12.34
N CYS A 95 1.14 -7.99 -12.09
CA CYS A 95 0.15 -7.70 -11.04
C CYS A 95 -1.22 -8.29 -11.36
N PHE A 96 -1.70 -8.18 -12.60
CA PHE A 96 -3.00 -8.74 -13.00
C PHE A 96 -3.04 -10.26 -12.84
N GLY A 97 -1.95 -10.95 -13.22
CA GLY A 97 -1.80 -12.38 -12.98
C GLY A 97 -1.83 -12.76 -11.50
N LEU A 98 -1.19 -11.94 -10.64
CA LEU A 98 -1.24 -12.13 -9.18
C LEU A 98 -2.64 -11.86 -8.62
N ILE A 99 -3.31 -10.80 -9.08
CA ILE A 99 -4.69 -10.46 -8.65
C ILE A 99 -5.62 -11.63 -8.95
N ALA A 100 -5.60 -12.14 -10.17
CA ALA A 100 -6.46 -13.26 -10.59
C ALA A 100 -6.15 -14.57 -9.82
N ARG A 101 -4.86 -14.89 -9.65
CA ARG A 101 -4.45 -16.13 -9.01
C ARG A 101 -4.66 -16.13 -7.50
N GLU A 102 -4.34 -15.02 -6.86
CA GLU A 102 -4.35 -14.91 -5.40
C GLU A 102 -5.64 -14.27 -4.85
N GLY A 103 -6.54 -13.80 -5.71
CA GLY A 103 -7.79 -13.15 -5.29
C GLY A 103 -7.53 -11.84 -4.55
N VAL A 104 -6.61 -11.00 -5.05
CA VAL A 104 -6.29 -9.71 -4.42
C VAL A 104 -7.50 -8.79 -4.42
N THR A 105 -7.78 -8.16 -3.26
CA THR A 105 -8.91 -7.24 -3.08
C THR A 105 -8.50 -5.78 -2.96
N MET A 106 -7.24 -5.51 -2.60
CA MET A 106 -6.74 -4.15 -2.38
C MET A 106 -5.33 -3.96 -2.98
N ALA A 107 -5.14 -2.90 -3.77
CA ALA A 107 -3.86 -2.59 -4.40
C ALA A 107 -3.45 -1.13 -4.17
N PRO A 108 -2.34 -0.86 -3.45
CA PRO A 108 -1.74 0.47 -3.38
C PRO A 108 -0.86 0.71 -4.60
N LEU A 109 -1.03 1.85 -5.25
CA LEU A 109 -0.21 2.28 -6.38
C LEU A 109 0.16 3.77 -6.30
N VAL A 110 1.18 4.14 -7.04
CA VAL A 110 1.50 5.54 -7.32
C VAL A 110 0.90 5.96 -8.66
N PRO A 111 0.61 7.26 -8.89
CA PRO A 111 -0.04 7.73 -10.12
C PRO A 111 0.56 7.22 -11.44
N PRO A 112 1.89 7.15 -11.63
CA PRO A 112 2.46 6.58 -12.85
C PRO A 112 2.11 5.11 -13.08
N ALA A 113 2.08 4.30 -12.01
CA ALA A 113 1.71 2.89 -12.11
C ALA A 113 0.22 2.72 -12.44
N VAL A 114 -0.66 3.57 -11.88
CA VAL A 114 -2.08 3.58 -12.24
C VAL A 114 -2.27 3.87 -13.74
N ALA A 115 -1.55 4.86 -14.27
CA ALA A 115 -1.62 5.19 -15.70
C ALA A 115 -1.22 3.99 -16.59
N LEU A 116 -0.21 3.22 -16.19
CA LEU A 116 0.19 2.00 -16.89
C LEU A 116 -0.90 0.90 -16.81
N TRP A 117 -1.57 0.74 -15.66
CA TRP A 117 -2.64 -0.23 -15.52
C TRP A 117 -3.86 0.13 -16.37
N LEU A 118 -4.26 1.41 -16.36
CA LEU A 118 -5.35 1.89 -17.22
C LEU A 118 -5.05 1.64 -18.69
N ARG A 119 -3.84 1.99 -19.15
CA ARG A 119 -3.42 1.75 -20.51
C ARG A 119 -3.41 0.26 -20.87
N ALA A 120 -2.92 -0.61 -19.99
CA ALA A 120 -2.89 -2.04 -20.23
C ALA A 120 -4.30 -2.63 -20.44
N VAL A 121 -5.31 -2.11 -19.73
CA VAL A 121 -6.72 -2.52 -19.93
C VAL A 121 -7.33 -1.89 -21.18
N GLU A 122 -6.94 -0.67 -21.56
CA GLU A 122 -7.38 -0.05 -22.81
C GLU A 122 -6.83 -0.75 -24.04
N ASP A 123 -5.56 -1.14 -23.98
CA ASP A 123 -4.88 -1.87 -25.06
C ASP A 123 -5.47 -3.30 -25.25
N ASP A 124 -5.93 -3.90 -24.16
CA ASP A 124 -6.57 -5.22 -24.15
C ASP A 124 -7.68 -5.30 -23.08
N PRO A 125 -8.93 -5.00 -23.45
CA PRO A 125 -10.07 -5.01 -22.52
C PRO A 125 -10.36 -6.37 -21.87
N ALA A 126 -9.91 -7.49 -22.47
CA ALA A 126 -10.09 -8.81 -21.88
C ALA A 126 -9.36 -8.98 -20.53
N ARG A 127 -8.34 -8.16 -20.29
CA ARG A 127 -7.59 -8.14 -19.01
C ARG A 127 -8.43 -7.73 -17.80
N ARG A 128 -9.56 -7.05 -18.00
CA ARG A 128 -10.49 -6.74 -16.90
C ARG A 128 -10.92 -7.99 -16.14
N ALA A 129 -11.03 -9.14 -16.81
CA ALA A 129 -11.37 -10.40 -16.16
C ALA A 129 -10.37 -10.82 -15.08
N GLN A 130 -9.11 -10.37 -15.18
CA GLN A 130 -8.08 -10.65 -14.17
C GLN A 130 -8.21 -9.78 -12.93
N LEU A 131 -8.98 -8.69 -12.99
CA LEU A 131 -9.15 -7.71 -11.92
C LEU A 131 -10.47 -7.86 -11.14
N ILE A 132 -11.25 -8.90 -11.42
CA ILE A 132 -12.61 -9.09 -10.88
C ILE A 132 -12.68 -9.13 -9.35
N THR A 133 -11.59 -9.48 -8.67
CA THR A 133 -11.51 -9.51 -7.21
C THR A 133 -11.03 -8.20 -6.60
N LEU A 134 -10.55 -7.26 -7.43
CA LEU A 134 -10.01 -5.98 -6.94
C LEU A 134 -11.15 -5.05 -6.54
N GLU A 135 -11.31 -4.82 -5.25
CA GLU A 135 -12.37 -3.98 -4.68
C GLU A 135 -11.93 -2.54 -4.48
N THR A 136 -10.65 -2.34 -4.12
CA THR A 136 -10.13 -1.01 -3.76
C THR A 136 -8.74 -0.79 -4.31
N MET A 137 -8.56 0.35 -4.99
CA MET A 137 -7.25 0.89 -5.34
C MET A 137 -6.92 2.07 -4.45
N LEU A 138 -5.80 2.00 -3.74
CA LEU A 138 -5.26 3.12 -2.96
C LEU A 138 -4.23 3.86 -3.81
N VAL A 139 -4.34 5.17 -3.93
CA VAL A 139 -3.38 5.96 -4.72
C VAL A 139 -2.79 7.07 -3.88
N GLY A 140 -1.46 7.09 -3.79
CA GLY A 140 -0.72 8.07 -3.01
C GLY A 140 0.68 8.33 -3.53
N GLY A 141 1.44 9.16 -2.81
CA GLY A 141 2.84 9.44 -3.09
C GLY A 141 3.10 10.59 -4.08
N ALA A 142 2.09 11.05 -4.81
CA ALA A 142 2.19 12.22 -5.70
C ALA A 142 0.80 12.79 -5.99
N ASN A 143 0.77 13.96 -6.65
CA ASN A 143 -0.48 14.52 -7.15
C ASN A 143 -1.12 13.57 -8.19
N PHE A 144 -2.40 13.31 -8.03
CA PHE A 144 -3.17 12.42 -8.92
C PHE A 144 -4.23 13.23 -9.66
N ALA A 145 -4.06 13.37 -10.98
CA ALA A 145 -4.95 14.18 -11.81
C ALA A 145 -6.38 13.64 -11.79
N GLU A 146 -7.36 14.52 -11.58
CA GLU A 146 -8.78 14.18 -11.51
C GLU A 146 -9.26 13.40 -12.74
N ALA A 147 -8.82 13.79 -13.93
CA ALA A 147 -9.17 13.10 -15.17
C ALA A 147 -8.71 11.63 -15.18
N THR A 148 -7.55 11.33 -14.60
CA THR A 148 -7.07 9.95 -14.46
C THR A 148 -7.83 9.23 -13.34
N ALA A 149 -8.11 9.92 -12.25
CA ALA A 149 -8.83 9.35 -11.11
C ALA A 149 -10.24 8.85 -11.50
N ARG A 150 -10.97 9.61 -12.33
CA ARG A 150 -12.30 9.23 -12.83
C ARG A 150 -12.29 7.95 -13.66
N ARG A 151 -11.19 7.68 -14.38
CA ARG A 151 -11.06 6.49 -15.23
C ARG A 151 -10.84 5.20 -14.45
N VAL A 152 -10.37 5.27 -13.19
CA VAL A 152 -10.11 4.06 -12.39
C VAL A 152 -11.39 3.25 -12.19
N PRO A 153 -12.48 3.77 -11.60
CA PRO A 153 -13.71 2.99 -11.45
C PRO A 153 -14.33 2.58 -12.80
N GLU A 154 -14.19 3.39 -13.84
CA GLU A 154 -14.74 3.10 -15.17
C GLU A 154 -14.06 1.91 -15.86
N LEU A 155 -12.74 1.83 -15.77
CA LEU A 155 -11.94 0.82 -16.48
C LEU A 155 -11.58 -0.38 -15.63
N LEU A 156 -11.36 -0.20 -14.33
CA LEU A 156 -10.90 -1.27 -13.44
C LEU A 156 -12.00 -1.82 -12.52
N ASP A 157 -13.19 -1.20 -12.54
CA ASP A 157 -14.36 -1.60 -11.75
C ASP A 157 -14.08 -1.73 -10.24
N CYS A 158 -13.25 -0.85 -9.70
CA CYS A 158 -12.90 -0.83 -8.30
C CYS A 158 -13.04 0.57 -7.69
N ARG A 159 -13.23 0.63 -6.38
CA ARG A 159 -13.25 1.90 -5.63
C ARG A 159 -11.86 2.52 -5.63
N LEU A 160 -11.78 3.80 -5.97
CA LEU A 160 -10.57 4.59 -5.79
C LEU A 160 -10.59 5.30 -4.45
N GLN A 161 -9.51 5.19 -3.70
CA GLN A 161 -9.26 5.96 -2.49
C GLN A 161 -7.91 6.65 -2.59
N GLN A 162 -7.89 7.98 -2.49
CA GLN A 162 -6.65 8.74 -2.49
C GLN A 162 -6.09 8.82 -1.07
N VAL A 163 -4.79 8.62 -0.96
CA VAL A 163 -4.04 8.66 0.29
C VAL A 163 -3.04 9.79 0.22
N PHE A 164 -3.13 10.70 1.18
CA PHE A 164 -2.13 11.75 1.38
C PHE A 164 -1.35 11.47 2.66
N GLY A 165 -0.02 11.53 2.58
CA GLY A 165 0.85 11.35 3.73
C GLY A 165 2.26 11.86 3.45
N MET A 166 2.96 12.12 4.54
CA MET A 166 4.39 12.42 4.57
C MET A 166 5.06 11.51 5.58
N ALA A 167 6.35 11.23 5.38
CA ALA A 167 7.16 10.50 6.35
C ALA A 167 7.43 11.34 7.59
#